data_8d653ca7b90ff0a1ad8ab9e90fa3f46a
#
_entry.id   8d653ca7b90ff0a1ad8ab9e90fa3f46a
#
_cell.length_a   1.000
_cell.length_b   1.000
_cell.length_c   1.000
_cell.angle_alpha   90.00
_cell.angle_beta   90.00
_cell.angle_gamma   90.00
#
_symmetry.space_group_name_H-M   'P 1'
#
loop_
_entity.id
_entity.type
_entity.pdbx_description
1 polymer ?
#
loop_
_entity_poly.entity_id
_entity_poly.type
_entity_poly.pdbx_seq_one_letter_code
_entity_poly.pdbx_strand_id
1 'polypeptide(L)'
;MRTLIVIPARQGSWRFPDKPLTLIMGMPMIEHVYRRSCLVSNVDKVVLAICEEKLEEACHKLQMEYVMTDREQPTAIDRVGEAARSLGYTGHDDIVINVQGDEPAVPPPVIEFVSELLLKYPDVGCANPVERITDKTELDNPHRIKAVLSNNERLIYLTRQSIPSSEFDIDNEATFYRQTCVMSFRGDFLQKFCLMPQTNLELVEGIDMLRLIQNDYPIACSIIDDATYPVDVLDDIKTIENVFQNDKWIPKYNIIKK
;
A
#
# COMPACT_ATOMS: atom_id res chain seq x y z
N MET A 1 9.13 -11.05 17.77
CA MET A 1 8.38 -10.29 16.76
C MET A 1 9.37 -9.46 15.97
N ARG A 2 9.41 -9.62 14.66
CA ARG A 2 10.24 -8.81 13.74
C ARG A 2 9.32 -8.14 12.74
N THR A 3 9.66 -6.94 12.29
CA THR A 3 8.86 -6.15 11.37
C THR A 3 9.67 -5.81 10.11
N LEU A 4 9.13 -6.17 8.95
CA LEU A 4 9.70 -5.89 7.63
C LEU A 4 8.77 -4.97 6.86
N ILE A 5 9.28 -3.88 6.30
CA ILE A 5 8.56 -3.11 5.28
C ILE A 5 9.06 -3.54 3.91
N VAL A 6 8.14 -3.88 3.04
CA VAL A 6 8.40 -4.21 1.64
C VAL A 6 7.65 -3.24 0.74
N ILE A 7 8.36 -2.64 -0.21
CA ILE A 7 7.83 -1.69 -1.18
C ILE A 7 7.93 -2.36 -2.56
N PRO A 8 6.82 -2.93 -3.09
CA PRO A 8 6.83 -3.53 -4.41
C PRO A 8 6.93 -2.44 -5.49
N ALA A 9 7.81 -2.64 -6.45
CA ALA A 9 7.97 -1.73 -7.58
C ALA A 9 8.27 -2.50 -8.87
N ARG A 10 7.64 -2.07 -9.98
CA ARG A 10 7.91 -2.55 -11.33
C ARG A 10 7.80 -1.43 -12.34
N GLN A 11 8.56 -1.51 -13.43
CA GLN A 11 8.51 -0.53 -14.53
C GLN A 11 7.28 -0.66 -15.42
N GLY A 12 6.66 -1.82 -15.45
CA GLY A 12 5.70 -2.28 -16.45
C GLY A 12 4.30 -1.66 -16.42
N SER A 13 4.14 -0.39 -16.06
CA SER A 13 2.86 0.33 -16.26
C SER A 13 2.79 0.85 -17.69
N TRP A 14 1.93 0.26 -18.53
CA TRP A 14 1.71 0.74 -19.91
C TRP A 14 1.15 2.18 -19.94
N ARG A 15 0.42 2.58 -18.89
CA ARG A 15 -0.17 3.93 -18.74
C ARG A 15 0.84 4.98 -18.31
N PHE A 16 1.86 4.57 -17.57
CA PHE A 16 2.87 5.46 -17.04
C PHE A 16 4.23 4.72 -16.99
N PRO A 17 4.95 4.64 -18.12
CA PRO A 17 6.27 3.99 -18.18
C PRO A 17 7.25 4.64 -17.20
N ASP A 18 8.11 3.83 -16.60
CA ASP A 18 9.11 4.27 -15.62
C ASP A 18 8.52 5.02 -14.39
N LYS A 19 7.23 4.84 -14.10
CA LYS A 19 6.52 5.48 -12.98
C LYS A 19 7.35 5.55 -11.68
N PRO A 20 8.00 4.47 -11.19
CA PRO A 20 8.77 4.51 -9.94
C PRO A 20 9.97 5.48 -9.97
N LEU A 21 10.53 5.72 -11.14
CA LEU A 21 11.69 6.59 -11.33
C LEU A 21 11.34 8.02 -11.73
N THR A 22 10.06 8.33 -11.87
CA THR A 22 9.58 9.68 -12.15
C THR A 22 9.98 10.63 -11.03
N LEU A 23 10.53 11.78 -11.41
CA LEU A 23 10.99 12.77 -10.44
C LEU A 23 9.83 13.57 -9.87
N ILE A 24 9.81 13.70 -8.55
CA ILE A 24 8.92 14.58 -7.78
C ILE A 24 9.85 15.49 -6.98
N MET A 25 9.80 16.79 -7.23
CA MET A 25 10.72 17.76 -6.63
C MET A 25 12.21 17.34 -6.73
N GLY A 26 12.58 16.73 -7.87
CA GLY A 26 13.97 16.32 -8.15
C GLY A 26 14.44 15.00 -7.53
N MET A 27 13.57 14.26 -6.86
CA MET A 27 13.83 12.94 -6.26
C MET A 27 12.90 11.89 -6.91
N PRO A 28 13.38 10.69 -7.26
CA PRO A 28 12.52 9.62 -7.77
C PRO A 28 11.38 9.29 -6.82
N MET A 29 10.19 9.03 -7.37
CA MET A 29 8.99 8.72 -6.59
C MET A 29 9.24 7.56 -5.61
N ILE A 30 9.88 6.49 -6.06
CA ILE A 30 10.17 5.33 -5.21
C ILE A 30 11.15 5.66 -4.07
N GLU A 31 12.04 6.63 -4.25
CA GLU A 31 12.96 7.10 -3.20
C GLU A 31 12.20 7.83 -2.11
N HIS A 32 11.17 8.62 -2.44
CA HIS A 32 10.30 9.23 -1.43
C HIS A 32 9.60 8.18 -0.57
N VAL A 33 9.02 7.15 -1.19
CA VAL A 33 8.36 6.04 -0.47
C VAL A 33 9.35 5.32 0.44
N TYR A 34 10.53 4.96 -0.08
CA TYR A 34 11.57 4.25 0.68
C TYR A 34 12.03 5.06 1.89
N ARG A 35 12.39 6.33 1.68
CA ARG A 35 12.90 7.17 2.76
C ARG A 35 11.85 7.46 3.83
N ARG A 36 10.57 7.62 3.44
CA ARG A 36 9.47 7.75 4.41
C ARG A 36 9.29 6.48 5.23
N SER A 37 9.36 5.33 4.58
CA SER A 37 9.32 4.03 5.26
C SER A 37 10.47 3.85 6.25
N CYS A 38 11.66 4.39 5.96
CA CYS A 38 12.80 4.39 6.88
C CYS A 38 12.63 5.33 8.08
N LEU A 39 11.63 6.21 8.11
CA LEU A 39 11.31 7.05 9.27
C LEU A 39 10.39 6.35 10.28
N VAL A 40 9.86 5.19 9.93
CA VAL A 40 8.99 4.38 10.80
C VAL A 40 9.82 3.79 11.93
N SER A 41 9.33 3.91 13.16
CA SER A 41 9.97 3.31 14.34
C SER A 41 9.64 1.81 14.44
N ASN A 42 10.46 1.06 15.18
CA ASN A 42 10.24 -0.37 15.45
C ASN A 42 10.14 -1.26 14.19
N VAL A 43 10.91 -0.94 13.15
CA VAL A 43 11.06 -1.72 11.94
C VAL A 43 12.48 -2.25 11.84
N ASP A 44 12.63 -3.56 11.65
CA ASP A 44 13.95 -4.19 11.54
C ASP A 44 14.58 -3.94 10.17
N LYS A 45 13.75 -3.87 9.13
CA LYS A 45 14.24 -3.73 7.78
C LYS A 45 13.21 -3.08 6.85
N VAL A 46 13.69 -2.25 5.91
CA VAL A 46 12.94 -1.69 4.78
C VAL A 46 13.60 -2.10 3.49
N VAL A 47 12.86 -2.71 2.56
CA VAL A 47 13.39 -3.14 1.26
C VAL A 47 12.43 -2.82 0.12
N LEU A 48 12.99 -2.59 -1.05
CA LEU A 48 12.23 -2.63 -2.30
C LEU A 48 12.16 -4.08 -2.82
N ALA A 49 11.02 -4.49 -3.33
CA ALA A 49 10.86 -5.75 -4.06
C ALA A 49 10.74 -5.42 -5.56
N ILE A 50 11.77 -5.70 -6.32
CA ILE A 50 11.93 -5.28 -7.72
C ILE A 50 12.21 -6.47 -8.64
N CYS A 51 12.09 -6.28 -9.95
CA CYS A 51 12.37 -7.34 -10.94
C CYS A 51 13.07 -6.83 -12.22
N GLU A 52 13.45 -5.57 -12.27
CA GLU A 52 14.13 -4.99 -13.44
C GLU A 52 15.49 -4.39 -13.08
N GLU A 53 16.48 -4.60 -13.97
CA GLU A 53 17.86 -4.10 -13.83
C GLU A 53 17.92 -2.58 -13.64
N LYS A 54 17.07 -1.82 -14.33
CA LYS A 54 17.03 -0.36 -14.21
C LYS A 54 16.63 0.11 -12.81
N LEU A 55 15.72 -0.62 -12.13
CA LEU A 55 15.38 -0.35 -10.73
C LEU A 55 16.53 -0.77 -9.81
N GLU A 56 17.20 -1.88 -10.10
CA GLU A 56 18.39 -2.33 -9.37
C GLU A 56 19.51 -1.28 -9.43
N GLU A 57 19.84 -0.77 -10.63
CA GLU A 57 20.81 0.32 -10.80
C GLU A 57 20.43 1.57 -9.98
N ALA A 58 19.15 1.92 -9.98
CA ALA A 58 18.64 3.04 -9.17
C ALA A 58 18.80 2.77 -7.67
N CYS A 59 18.51 1.55 -7.19
CA CYS A 59 18.71 1.16 -5.80
C CYS A 59 20.17 1.27 -5.38
N HIS A 60 21.11 0.78 -6.19
CA HIS A 60 22.53 0.93 -5.94
C HIS A 60 22.96 2.40 -5.85
N LYS A 61 22.57 3.21 -6.85
CA LYS A 61 22.91 4.63 -6.90
C LYS A 61 22.38 5.43 -5.70
N LEU A 62 21.15 5.09 -5.25
CA LEU A 62 20.45 5.80 -4.18
C LEU A 62 20.64 5.15 -2.81
N GLN A 63 21.43 4.08 -2.73
CA GLN A 63 21.71 3.32 -1.50
C GLN A 63 20.42 2.83 -0.81
N MET A 64 19.48 2.30 -1.59
CA MET A 64 18.24 1.67 -1.11
C MET A 64 18.43 0.16 -1.07
N GLU A 65 18.02 -0.48 0.03
CA GLU A 65 18.02 -1.94 0.13
C GLU A 65 16.91 -2.53 -0.75
N TYR A 66 17.21 -3.64 -1.42
CA TYR A 66 16.23 -4.29 -2.31
C TYR A 66 16.39 -5.81 -2.31
N VAL A 67 15.37 -6.47 -2.81
CA VAL A 67 15.31 -7.90 -3.12
C VAL A 67 14.88 -8.05 -4.57
N MET A 68 15.66 -8.79 -5.35
CA MET A 68 15.24 -9.20 -6.70
C MET A 68 14.19 -10.31 -6.56
N THR A 69 13.08 -10.14 -7.25
CA THR A 69 11.92 -11.04 -7.24
C THR A 69 11.60 -11.49 -8.66
N ASP A 70 10.82 -12.57 -8.77
CA ASP A 70 10.39 -13.07 -10.07
C ASP A 70 9.55 -12.00 -10.80
N ARG A 71 9.79 -11.84 -12.10
CA ARG A 71 9.05 -10.93 -12.97
C ARG A 71 7.58 -11.35 -13.11
N GLU A 72 7.32 -12.64 -13.10
CA GLU A 72 6.00 -13.25 -13.33
C GLU A 72 5.10 -13.28 -12.09
N GLN A 73 5.48 -12.58 -11.00
CA GLN A 73 4.60 -12.47 -9.83
C GLN A 73 3.24 -11.89 -10.23
N PRO A 74 2.11 -12.57 -9.90
CA PRO A 74 0.78 -12.19 -10.37
C PRO A 74 0.37 -10.79 -9.89
N THR A 75 0.70 -10.48 -8.62
CA THR A 75 0.29 -9.21 -7.99
C THR A 75 1.42 -8.57 -7.19
N ALA A 76 1.16 -7.34 -6.72
CA ALA A 76 2.09 -6.63 -5.84
C ALA A 76 2.27 -7.38 -4.51
N ILE A 77 1.19 -7.94 -3.93
CA ILE A 77 1.25 -8.68 -2.66
C ILE A 77 2.03 -10.01 -2.84
N ASP A 78 1.87 -10.71 -3.97
CA ASP A 78 2.66 -11.92 -4.25
C ASP A 78 4.16 -11.60 -4.30
N ARG A 79 4.55 -10.47 -4.89
CA ARG A 79 5.93 -9.96 -4.90
C ARG A 79 6.45 -9.65 -3.50
N VAL A 80 5.62 -9.03 -2.66
CA VAL A 80 5.94 -8.76 -1.24
C VAL A 80 6.16 -10.08 -0.49
N GLY A 81 5.33 -11.09 -0.74
CA GLY A 81 5.45 -12.41 -0.13
C GLY A 81 6.73 -13.15 -0.53
N GLU A 82 7.16 -13.03 -1.79
CA GLU A 82 8.45 -13.57 -2.24
C GLU A 82 9.63 -12.89 -1.54
N ALA A 83 9.64 -11.56 -1.48
CA ALA A 83 10.67 -10.81 -0.78
C ALA A 83 10.74 -11.16 0.71
N ALA A 84 9.58 -11.24 1.39
CA ALA A 84 9.49 -11.63 2.79
C ALA A 84 10.06 -13.05 3.02
N ARG A 85 9.72 -13.99 2.15
CA ARG A 85 10.24 -15.37 2.20
C ARG A 85 11.76 -15.42 2.01
N SER A 86 12.29 -14.68 1.03
CA SER A 86 13.74 -14.62 0.76
C SER A 86 14.54 -14.07 1.94
N LEU A 87 13.91 -13.19 2.75
CA LEU A 87 14.52 -12.61 3.94
C LEU A 87 14.19 -13.37 5.24
N GLY A 88 13.42 -14.46 5.17
CA GLY A 88 13.07 -15.30 6.31
C GLY A 88 11.99 -14.72 7.23
N TYR A 89 11.14 -13.79 6.75
CA TYR A 89 10.00 -13.24 7.49
C TYR A 89 8.74 -14.05 7.18
N THR A 90 8.68 -15.28 7.67
CA THR A 90 7.62 -16.24 7.36
C THR A 90 6.93 -16.81 8.59
N GLY A 91 7.30 -16.36 9.77
CA GLY A 91 6.72 -16.83 11.03
C GLY A 91 5.43 -16.08 11.38
N HIS A 92 4.63 -16.68 12.28
CA HIS A 92 3.39 -16.06 12.78
C HIS A 92 3.63 -14.72 13.48
N ASP A 93 4.73 -14.62 14.22
CA ASP A 93 5.11 -13.41 14.96
C ASP A 93 5.89 -12.40 14.10
N ASP A 94 6.20 -12.71 12.85
CA ASP A 94 6.76 -11.77 11.92
C ASP A 94 5.65 -10.89 11.31
N ILE A 95 5.89 -9.59 11.25
CA ILE A 95 4.97 -8.64 10.59
C ILE A 95 5.61 -8.18 9.29
N VAL A 96 4.87 -8.30 8.20
CA VAL A 96 5.27 -7.78 6.89
C VAL A 96 4.31 -6.67 6.50
N ILE A 97 4.84 -5.46 6.33
CA ILE A 97 4.08 -4.29 5.89
C ILE A 97 4.34 -4.07 4.42
N ASN A 98 3.29 -4.10 3.62
CA ASN A 98 3.30 -3.68 2.23
C ASN A 98 3.01 -2.19 2.15
N VAL A 99 3.93 -1.40 1.60
CA VAL A 99 3.73 0.01 1.26
C VAL A 99 3.83 0.12 -0.25
N GLN A 100 2.75 0.50 -0.93
CA GLN A 100 2.76 0.58 -2.39
C GLN A 100 3.76 1.64 -2.89
N GLY A 101 4.51 1.27 -3.93
CA GLY A 101 5.58 2.11 -4.48
C GLY A 101 5.12 3.40 -5.18
N ASP A 102 3.82 3.60 -5.28
CA ASP A 102 3.17 4.78 -5.86
C ASP A 102 2.53 5.73 -4.83
N GLU A 103 2.90 5.58 -3.56
CA GLU A 103 2.45 6.42 -2.44
C GLU A 103 3.58 7.34 -1.92
N PRO A 104 4.09 8.28 -2.72
CA PRO A 104 5.25 9.10 -2.34
C PRO A 104 4.99 10.01 -1.15
N ALA A 105 3.74 10.31 -0.83
CA ALA A 105 3.34 11.15 0.29
C ALA A 105 2.86 10.39 1.52
N VAL A 106 2.92 9.03 1.53
CA VAL A 106 2.44 8.23 2.65
C VAL A 106 3.02 8.70 3.98
N PRO A 107 2.20 9.04 4.98
CA PRO A 107 2.70 9.48 6.29
C PRO A 107 3.30 8.29 7.07
N PRO A 108 4.51 8.40 7.64
CA PRO A 108 5.07 7.34 8.47
C PRO A 108 4.15 6.82 9.58
N PRO A 109 3.36 7.66 10.29
CA PRO A 109 2.39 7.17 11.28
C PRO A 109 1.32 6.23 10.71
N VAL A 110 0.94 6.36 9.45
CA VAL A 110 0.00 5.43 8.79
C VAL A 110 0.64 4.05 8.64
N ILE A 111 1.94 4.01 8.32
CA ILE A 111 2.69 2.76 8.20
C ILE A 111 2.88 2.11 9.59
N GLU A 112 3.09 2.88 10.64
CA GLU A 112 3.14 2.38 12.02
C GLU A 112 1.78 1.82 12.44
N PHE A 113 0.72 2.60 12.22
CA PHE A 113 -0.65 2.25 12.62
C PHE A 113 -1.12 0.92 12.03
N VAL A 114 -0.77 0.58 10.79
CA VAL A 114 -1.23 -0.69 10.20
C VAL A 114 -0.68 -1.92 10.89
N SER A 115 0.52 -1.86 11.46
CA SER A 115 1.08 -2.95 12.28
C SER A 115 0.39 -3.05 13.65
N GLU A 116 0.11 -1.92 14.27
CA GLU A 116 -0.64 -1.87 15.53
C GLU A 116 -2.07 -2.40 15.36
N LEU A 117 -2.73 -2.06 14.24
CA LEU A 117 -4.06 -2.56 13.90
C LEU A 117 -4.06 -4.09 13.77
N LEU A 118 -3.03 -4.68 13.14
CA LEU A 118 -2.89 -6.13 13.03
C LEU A 118 -2.69 -6.78 14.40
N LEU A 119 -1.90 -6.16 15.28
CA LEU A 119 -1.64 -6.66 16.62
C LEU A 119 -2.87 -6.57 17.54
N LYS A 120 -3.74 -5.58 17.33
CA LYS A 120 -5.02 -5.44 18.05
C LYS A 120 -5.94 -6.65 17.84
N TYR A 121 -5.80 -7.35 16.71
CA TYR A 121 -6.65 -8.47 16.32
C TYR A 121 -5.83 -9.75 16.09
N PRO A 122 -5.55 -10.53 17.16
CA PRO A 122 -4.71 -11.73 17.06
C PRO A 122 -5.34 -12.86 16.21
N ASP A 123 -6.62 -12.81 15.96
CA ASP A 123 -7.39 -13.77 15.16
C ASP A 123 -7.33 -13.52 13.64
N VAL A 124 -6.74 -12.39 13.21
CA VAL A 124 -6.62 -12.07 11.79
C VAL A 124 -5.17 -12.15 11.30
N GLY A 125 -5.02 -12.52 10.04
CA GLY A 125 -3.71 -12.60 9.37
C GLY A 125 -3.32 -11.34 8.60
N CYS A 126 -4.28 -10.40 8.41
CA CYS A 126 -4.07 -9.20 7.59
C CYS A 126 -4.84 -8.00 8.14
N ALA A 127 -4.26 -6.81 8.01
CA ALA A 127 -4.93 -5.54 8.27
C ALA A 127 -4.73 -4.57 7.10
N ASN A 128 -5.78 -3.81 6.78
CA ASN A 128 -5.79 -2.78 5.75
C ASN A 128 -6.67 -1.62 6.20
N PRO A 129 -6.11 -0.48 6.59
CA PRO A 129 -6.88 0.68 6.98
C PRO A 129 -7.57 1.32 5.76
N VAL A 130 -8.56 2.15 6.05
CA VAL A 130 -9.28 2.96 5.06
C VAL A 130 -9.31 4.41 5.50
N GLU A 131 -9.52 5.30 4.55
CA GLU A 131 -9.73 6.71 4.81
C GLU A 131 -11.11 7.18 4.33
N ARG A 132 -11.61 8.27 4.91
CA ARG A 132 -12.88 8.86 4.47
C ARG A 132 -12.70 9.53 3.13
N ILE A 133 -13.66 9.33 2.25
CA ILE A 133 -13.80 10.14 1.04
C ILE A 133 -14.51 11.43 1.46
N THR A 134 -13.81 12.54 1.41
CA THR A 134 -14.35 13.88 1.73
C THR A 134 -14.84 14.61 0.49
N ASP A 135 -14.21 14.34 -0.66
CA ASP A 135 -14.64 14.84 -1.97
C ASP A 135 -15.47 13.78 -2.68
N LYS A 136 -16.79 13.99 -2.75
CA LYS A 136 -17.72 13.04 -3.40
C LYS A 136 -17.42 12.82 -4.89
N THR A 137 -16.66 13.69 -5.56
CA THR A 137 -16.22 13.46 -6.95
C THR A 137 -15.28 12.27 -7.08
N GLU A 138 -14.61 11.86 -6.00
CA GLU A 138 -13.77 10.66 -5.97
C GLU A 138 -14.58 9.34 -6.03
N LEU A 139 -15.89 9.38 -5.74
CA LEU A 139 -16.73 8.16 -5.78
C LEU A 139 -16.78 7.54 -7.17
N ASP A 140 -16.84 8.36 -8.19
CA ASP A 140 -16.91 7.89 -9.58
C ASP A 140 -15.53 7.63 -10.21
N ASN A 141 -14.44 7.93 -9.47
CA ASN A 141 -13.09 7.67 -9.94
C ASN A 141 -12.73 6.17 -9.76
N PRO A 142 -12.54 5.40 -10.85
CA PRO A 142 -12.23 3.98 -10.79
C PRO A 142 -10.81 3.68 -10.27
N HIS A 143 -9.94 4.69 -10.19
CA HIS A 143 -8.61 4.55 -9.60
C HIS A 143 -8.65 4.59 -8.07
N ARG A 144 -9.72 5.14 -7.47
CA ARG A 144 -9.97 5.11 -6.03
C ARG A 144 -10.80 3.88 -5.68
N ILE A 145 -10.22 2.94 -4.95
CA ILE A 145 -10.90 1.71 -4.53
C ILE A 145 -11.79 2.03 -3.34
N LYS A 146 -13.11 1.92 -3.51
CA LYS A 146 -14.09 2.13 -2.44
C LYS A 146 -14.15 0.92 -1.53
N ALA A 147 -14.41 1.17 -0.24
CA ALA A 147 -14.44 0.16 0.80
C ALA A 147 -15.73 0.20 1.61
N VAL A 148 -16.23 -0.98 1.96
CA VAL A 148 -17.34 -1.16 2.90
C VAL A 148 -16.84 -1.86 4.14
N LEU A 149 -17.16 -1.29 5.31
CA LEU A 149 -16.74 -1.79 6.62
C LEU A 149 -17.92 -2.32 7.42
N SER A 150 -17.65 -3.31 8.25
CA SER A 150 -18.55 -3.74 9.30
C SER A 150 -18.39 -2.88 10.57
N ASN A 151 -19.40 -2.88 11.44
CA ASN A 151 -19.30 -2.23 12.75
C ASN A 151 -18.22 -2.84 13.67
N ASN A 152 -17.70 -4.02 13.33
CA ASN A 152 -16.67 -4.73 14.09
C ASN A 152 -15.26 -4.50 13.54
N GLU A 153 -15.04 -3.40 12.83
CA GLU A 153 -13.74 -3.05 12.23
C GLU A 153 -13.18 -4.17 11.33
N ARG A 154 -14.05 -4.69 10.44
CA ARG A 154 -13.66 -5.66 9.39
C ARG A 154 -14.02 -5.11 8.02
N LEU A 155 -13.16 -5.35 7.07
CA LEU A 155 -13.42 -5.05 5.67
C LEU A 155 -14.45 -6.05 5.12
N ILE A 156 -15.56 -5.55 4.57
CA ILE A 156 -16.63 -6.36 3.98
C ILE A 156 -16.40 -6.53 2.48
N TYR A 157 -16.11 -5.41 1.78
CA TYR A 157 -15.95 -5.43 0.34
C TYR A 157 -15.10 -4.27 -0.16
N LEU A 158 -14.45 -4.49 -1.30
CA LEU A 158 -13.66 -3.50 -2.05
C LEU A 158 -14.13 -3.50 -3.50
N THR A 159 -14.26 -2.30 -4.10
CA THR A 159 -14.66 -2.17 -5.50
C THR A 159 -14.19 -0.85 -6.11
N ARG A 160 -14.06 -0.85 -7.43
CA ARG A 160 -13.81 0.38 -8.20
C ARG A 160 -15.07 1.16 -8.51
N GLN A 161 -16.24 0.56 -8.33
CA GLN A 161 -17.54 1.20 -8.49
C GLN A 161 -17.89 2.08 -7.29
N SER A 162 -18.79 3.04 -7.49
CA SER A 162 -19.35 3.84 -6.41
C SER A 162 -20.19 2.97 -5.46
N ILE A 163 -19.85 2.91 -4.17
CA ILE A 163 -20.51 2.12 -3.14
C ILE A 163 -20.35 2.79 -1.76
N PRO A 164 -21.37 2.71 -0.85
CA PRO A 164 -22.75 2.28 -1.08
C PRO A 164 -23.52 3.24 -2.01
N SER A 165 -24.70 2.81 -2.46
CA SER A 165 -25.61 3.71 -3.16
C SER A 165 -26.01 4.87 -2.25
N SER A 166 -26.04 6.08 -2.77
CA SER A 166 -26.57 7.27 -2.07
C SER A 166 -28.00 7.60 -2.43
N GLU A 167 -28.69 6.74 -3.18
CA GLU A 167 -30.05 6.99 -3.65
C GLU A 167 -31.06 7.23 -2.50
N PHE A 168 -30.83 6.59 -1.36
CA PHE A 168 -31.69 6.71 -0.18
C PHE A 168 -31.09 7.57 0.94
N ASP A 169 -29.98 8.27 0.67
CA ASP A 169 -29.31 9.18 1.61
C ASP A 169 -30.00 10.56 1.61
N ILE A 170 -31.21 10.61 2.18
CA ILE A 170 -32.09 11.78 2.17
C ILE A 170 -31.41 12.99 2.83
N ASP A 171 -30.70 12.75 3.94
CA ASP A 171 -30.05 13.80 4.74
C ASP A 171 -28.62 14.09 4.28
N ASN A 172 -28.14 13.39 3.26
CA ASN A 172 -26.78 13.49 2.72
C ASN A 172 -25.66 13.21 3.76
N GLU A 173 -25.93 12.32 4.71
CA GLU A 173 -25.04 11.96 5.82
C GLU A 173 -24.20 10.71 5.55
N ALA A 174 -24.41 10.03 4.40
CA ALA A 174 -23.67 8.81 4.06
C ALA A 174 -22.15 9.07 4.05
N THR A 175 -21.45 8.22 4.76
CA THR A 175 -19.98 8.24 4.81
C THR A 175 -19.43 7.19 3.86
N PHE A 176 -18.51 7.61 3.02
CA PHE A 176 -17.83 6.76 2.05
C PHE A 176 -16.37 6.59 2.44
N TYR A 177 -15.81 5.43 2.12
CA TYR A 177 -14.45 5.10 2.44
C TYR A 177 -13.69 4.62 1.21
N ARG A 178 -12.38 4.87 1.20
CA ARG A 178 -11.47 4.31 0.20
C ARG A 178 -10.37 3.50 0.88
N GLN A 179 -9.92 2.45 0.20
CA GLN A 179 -8.79 1.65 0.62
C GLN A 179 -7.52 2.50 0.63
N THR A 180 -6.68 2.31 1.66
CA THR A 180 -5.30 2.82 1.64
C THR A 180 -4.38 1.79 0.98
N CYS A 181 -3.28 2.28 0.45
CA CYS A 181 -2.26 1.43 -0.19
C CYS A 181 -1.19 0.93 0.80
N VAL A 182 -1.53 0.85 2.09
CA VAL A 182 -0.68 0.29 3.15
C VAL A 182 -1.42 -0.87 3.81
N MET A 183 -0.76 -2.02 3.89
CA MET A 183 -1.32 -3.24 4.44
C MET A 183 -0.30 -3.94 5.30
N SER A 184 -0.72 -4.64 6.35
CA SER A 184 0.16 -5.52 7.12
C SER A 184 -0.34 -6.95 7.13
N PHE A 185 0.60 -7.87 7.19
CA PHE A 185 0.35 -9.32 7.22
C PHE A 185 1.18 -9.97 8.31
N ARG A 186 0.65 -11.04 8.92
CA ARG A 186 1.49 -12.02 9.60
C ARG A 186 2.29 -12.78 8.57
N GLY A 187 3.57 -13.07 8.85
CA GLY A 187 4.46 -13.68 7.86
C GLY A 187 3.95 -15.01 7.32
N ASP A 188 3.45 -15.91 8.18
CA ASP A 188 2.87 -17.20 7.79
C ASP A 188 1.59 -17.02 6.96
N PHE A 189 0.75 -16.06 7.31
CA PHE A 189 -0.47 -15.76 6.58
C PHE A 189 -0.19 -15.16 5.20
N LEU A 190 0.84 -14.32 5.07
CA LEU A 190 1.27 -13.80 3.76
C LEU A 190 1.75 -14.93 2.85
N GLN A 191 2.51 -15.91 3.38
CA GLN A 191 2.89 -17.08 2.59
C GLN A 191 1.66 -17.89 2.16
N LYS A 192 0.67 -18.03 3.04
CA LYS A 192 -0.60 -18.66 2.70
C LYS A 192 -1.35 -17.92 1.60
N PHE A 193 -1.40 -16.58 1.66
CA PHE A 193 -1.98 -15.75 0.60
C PHE A 193 -1.33 -16.03 -0.76
N CYS A 194 -0.01 -16.07 -0.85
CA CYS A 194 0.72 -16.33 -2.08
C CYS A 194 0.48 -17.74 -2.67
N LEU A 195 0.03 -18.69 -1.86
CA LEU A 195 -0.34 -20.04 -2.31
C LEU A 195 -1.80 -20.14 -2.77
N MET A 196 -2.64 -19.13 -2.48
CA MET A 196 -4.03 -19.12 -2.94
C MET A 196 -4.09 -18.79 -4.43
N PRO A 197 -4.91 -19.51 -5.22
CA PRO A 197 -5.16 -19.09 -6.60
C PRO A 197 -5.89 -17.73 -6.62
N GLN A 198 -5.60 -16.95 -7.66
CA GLN A 198 -6.35 -15.71 -7.90
C GLN A 198 -7.84 -16.02 -8.06
N THR A 199 -8.68 -15.18 -7.45
CA THR A 199 -10.13 -15.35 -7.48
C THR A 199 -10.78 -14.53 -8.60
N ASN A 200 -12.03 -14.87 -8.93
CA ASN A 200 -12.75 -14.16 -10.00
C ASN A 200 -12.95 -12.67 -9.67
N LEU A 201 -13.32 -12.33 -8.44
CA LEU A 201 -13.50 -10.93 -8.05
C LEU A 201 -12.18 -10.16 -8.11
N GLU A 202 -11.07 -10.76 -7.63
CA GLU A 202 -9.74 -10.18 -7.72
C GLU A 202 -9.36 -9.83 -9.16
N LEU A 203 -9.61 -10.76 -10.10
CA LEU A 203 -9.28 -10.57 -11.51
C LEU A 203 -10.16 -9.50 -12.19
N VAL A 204 -11.45 -9.46 -11.88
CA VAL A 204 -12.41 -8.52 -12.49
C VAL A 204 -12.20 -7.10 -11.96
N GLU A 205 -12.02 -6.94 -10.65
CA GLU A 205 -11.81 -5.63 -10.03
C GLU A 205 -10.34 -5.17 -10.09
N GLY A 206 -9.39 -6.12 -10.26
CA GLY A 206 -7.96 -5.84 -10.18
C GLY A 206 -7.55 -5.37 -8.78
N ILE A 207 -8.05 -6.05 -7.74
CA ILE A 207 -7.82 -5.73 -6.33
C ILE A 207 -7.40 -7.00 -5.58
N ASP A 208 -6.14 -7.08 -5.21
CA ASP A 208 -5.50 -8.25 -4.60
C ASP A 208 -6.23 -8.74 -3.33
N MET A 209 -6.69 -7.80 -2.50
CA MET A 209 -7.35 -8.11 -1.21
C MET A 209 -8.69 -8.84 -1.36
N LEU A 210 -9.31 -8.79 -2.53
CA LEU A 210 -10.52 -9.56 -2.82
C LEU A 210 -10.25 -11.07 -2.81
N ARG A 211 -9.00 -11.51 -3.00
CA ARG A 211 -8.60 -12.91 -2.82
C ARG A 211 -8.91 -13.41 -1.41
N LEU A 212 -8.66 -12.58 -0.39
CA LEU A 212 -8.98 -12.92 1.00
C LEU A 212 -10.49 -12.90 1.25
N ILE A 213 -11.18 -11.85 0.81
CA ILE A 213 -12.62 -11.69 1.03
C ILE A 213 -13.41 -12.85 0.41
N GLN A 214 -13.07 -13.24 -0.82
CA GLN A 214 -13.77 -14.31 -1.53
C GLN A 214 -13.47 -15.71 -0.96
N ASN A 215 -12.40 -15.84 -0.17
CA ASN A 215 -12.05 -17.06 0.56
C ASN A 215 -12.42 -16.99 2.07
N ASP A 216 -13.30 -16.07 2.47
CA ASP A 216 -13.82 -15.89 3.83
C ASP A 216 -12.76 -15.60 4.91
N TYR A 217 -11.60 -15.02 4.51
CA TYR A 217 -10.60 -14.56 5.47
C TYR A 217 -10.91 -13.14 5.95
N PRO A 218 -11.02 -12.94 7.27
CA PRO A 218 -11.27 -11.61 7.82
C PRO A 218 -10.04 -10.72 7.65
N ILE A 219 -10.29 -9.45 7.30
CA ILE A 219 -9.28 -8.40 7.21
C ILE A 219 -9.62 -7.36 8.28
N ALA A 220 -8.70 -7.11 9.22
CA ALA A 220 -8.86 -6.03 10.19
C ALA A 220 -8.81 -4.68 9.46
N CYS A 221 -9.75 -3.81 9.81
CA CYS A 221 -9.86 -2.51 9.16
C CYS A 221 -10.19 -1.44 10.19
N SER A 222 -9.60 -0.27 10.05
CA SER A 222 -9.94 0.92 10.84
C SER A 222 -9.80 2.16 9.97
N ILE A 223 -10.46 3.24 10.40
CA ILE A 223 -10.45 4.50 9.66
C ILE A 223 -9.21 5.28 10.12
N ILE A 224 -8.48 5.85 9.16
CA ILE A 224 -7.41 6.82 9.41
C ILE A 224 -7.84 8.22 8.97
N ASP A 225 -7.33 9.22 9.66
CA ASP A 225 -7.60 10.64 9.36
C ASP A 225 -6.49 11.27 8.49
N ASP A 226 -5.32 10.64 8.42
CA ASP A 226 -4.22 11.08 7.56
C ASP A 226 -4.48 10.70 6.11
N ALA A 227 -4.49 11.69 5.22
CA ALA A 227 -4.74 11.48 3.81
C ALA A 227 -3.52 10.82 3.11
N THR A 228 -3.81 9.87 2.22
CA THR A 228 -2.85 9.27 1.30
C THR A 228 -3.07 9.80 -0.12
N TYR A 229 -2.01 9.89 -0.92
CA TYR A 229 -2.05 10.50 -2.24
C TYR A 229 -1.35 9.61 -3.27
N PRO A 230 -2.01 8.55 -3.75
CA PRO A 230 -1.42 7.70 -4.78
C PRO A 230 -1.25 8.45 -6.11
N VAL A 231 -0.18 8.12 -6.80
CA VAL A 231 0.11 8.61 -8.16
C VAL A 231 -0.29 7.53 -9.15
N ASP A 232 -1.36 7.72 -9.88
CA ASP A 232 -1.83 6.78 -10.91
C ASP A 232 -1.54 7.26 -12.34
N VAL A 233 -1.59 8.56 -12.54
CA VAL A 233 -1.36 9.22 -13.83
C VAL A 233 -0.38 10.40 -13.67
N LEU A 234 0.13 10.90 -14.80
CA LEU A 234 1.14 11.97 -14.79
C LEU A 234 0.64 13.27 -14.14
N ASP A 235 -0.65 13.56 -14.26
CA ASP A 235 -1.25 14.76 -13.67
C ASP A 235 -1.25 14.74 -12.13
N ASP A 236 -1.22 13.55 -11.49
CA ASP A 236 -1.13 13.41 -10.04
C ASP A 236 0.19 13.98 -9.49
N ILE A 237 1.25 14.06 -10.30
CA ILE A 237 2.54 14.62 -9.89
C ILE A 237 2.40 16.05 -9.36
N LYS A 238 1.60 16.87 -10.04
CA LYS A 238 1.36 18.27 -9.61
C LYS A 238 0.65 18.32 -8.25
N THR A 239 -0.28 17.42 -8.04
CA THR A 239 -0.99 17.29 -6.75
C THR A 239 -0.01 16.94 -5.65
N ILE A 240 0.86 15.96 -5.88
CA ILE A 240 1.90 15.55 -4.92
C ILE A 240 2.88 16.68 -4.65
N GLU A 241 3.34 17.41 -5.66
CA GLU A 241 4.25 18.54 -5.47
C GLU A 241 3.61 19.64 -4.61
N ASN A 242 2.31 19.89 -4.76
CA ASN A 242 1.58 20.82 -3.89
C ASN A 242 1.49 20.31 -2.45
N VAL A 243 1.19 19.03 -2.25
CA VAL A 243 1.20 18.38 -0.92
C VAL A 243 2.57 18.52 -0.27
N PHE A 244 3.63 18.31 -1.04
CA PHE A 244 5.01 18.36 -0.57
C PHE A 244 5.49 19.74 -0.13
N GLN A 245 4.88 20.83 -0.60
CA GLN A 245 5.22 22.19 -0.16
C GLN A 245 5.04 22.39 1.35
N ASN A 246 4.07 21.72 1.96
CA ASN A 246 3.77 21.81 3.38
C ASN A 246 4.03 20.50 4.15
N ASP A 247 4.73 19.55 3.53
CA ASP A 247 4.97 18.25 4.12
C ASP A 247 6.07 18.30 5.19
N LYS A 248 5.71 17.89 6.42
CA LYS A 248 6.62 17.90 7.59
C LYS A 248 7.67 16.79 7.57
N TRP A 249 7.54 15.81 6.65
CA TRP A 249 8.43 14.65 6.59
C TRP A 249 9.57 14.84 5.58
N ILE A 250 9.38 15.59 4.50
CA ILE A 250 10.43 15.89 3.50
C ILE A 250 11.71 16.40 4.15
N PRO A 251 11.67 17.40 5.07
CA PRO A 251 12.90 17.88 5.71
C PRO A 251 13.65 16.79 6.48
N LYS A 252 12.96 15.75 6.99
CA LYS A 252 13.57 14.69 7.81
C LYS A 252 14.43 13.73 7.02
N TYR A 253 14.15 13.51 5.73
CA TYR A 253 14.93 12.61 4.89
C TYR A 253 15.71 13.29 3.77
N ASN A 254 15.44 14.55 3.46
CA ASN A 254 16.20 15.33 2.47
C ASN A 254 17.61 15.73 2.97
N ILE A 255 17.87 15.61 4.28
CA ILE A 255 19.15 15.98 4.92
C ILE A 255 20.28 14.97 4.54
N ILE A 256 19.96 13.82 4.00
CA ILE A 256 20.90 12.74 3.67
C ILE A 256 21.68 13.03 2.36
N LYS A 257 21.42 14.13 1.68
CA LYS A 257 22.09 14.52 0.43
C LYS A 257 23.28 15.49 0.60
N LYS A 258 23.87 15.58 1.79
CA LYS A 258 25.10 16.38 1.97
C LYS A 258 26.30 15.53 2.32
#